data_ba6ab3a14be176b3279b29adf44c0cec
#
_entry.id   ba6ab3a14be176b3279b29adf44c0cec
#
_cell.length_a   1.000
_cell.length_b   1.000
_cell.length_c   1.000
_cell.angle_alpha   90.00
_cell.angle_beta   90.00
_cell.angle_gamma   90.00
#
_symmetry.space_group_name_H-M   'P 1'
#
loop_
_entity.id
_entity.type
_entity.pdbx_description
1 polymer ?
#
loop_
_entity_poly.entity_id
_entity_poly.type
_entity_poly.pdbx_seq_one_letter_code
_entity_poly.pdbx_strand_id
1 'polypeptide(L)'
;ATKPGTLKIVYTAMHGVGTETLVKVFKTAGFPEPILVSEQAQPDPDFPTVKFPNPEEPGAIDLALKKARDFGADLVIANDPDADRCAAAINDPKVGWRMLRGDELGVILGEWIARSKPRGTFGNSIVSSSALRKISAHYGIDFQEVLTGFKWLAKIEDLAFGYEEAIGYSVDSETVNDKDGVSAAIFLAQVAMDLKRDGLTLSNLLDEVWERHGFHGTEQISIRV
;
A
#
# COMPACT_ATOMS: atom_id res chain seq x y z
N ALA A 1 4.94 23.72 -12.51
CA ALA A 1 3.88 22.97 -11.85
C ALA A 1 3.53 21.78 -12.74
N THR A 2 3.83 20.57 -12.31
CA THR A 2 3.45 19.33 -12.99
C THR A 2 1.92 19.21 -12.94
N LYS A 3 1.28 19.01 -14.09
CA LYS A 3 -0.18 18.84 -14.15
C LYS A 3 -0.59 17.56 -13.40
N PRO A 4 -1.73 17.53 -12.69
CA PRO A 4 -2.36 16.28 -12.30
C PRO A 4 -2.50 15.41 -13.55
N GLY A 5 -1.92 14.23 -13.58
CA GLY A 5 -1.97 13.37 -14.75
C GLY A 5 -0.63 12.84 -15.26
N THR A 6 0.48 13.20 -14.60
CA THR A 6 1.81 12.69 -15.00
C THR A 6 2.26 11.45 -14.23
N LEU A 7 1.52 11.00 -13.20
CA LEU A 7 1.85 9.78 -12.46
C LEU A 7 1.53 8.56 -13.29
N LYS A 8 2.53 7.74 -13.61
CA LYS A 8 2.39 6.49 -14.33
C LYS A 8 2.39 5.32 -13.36
N ILE A 9 1.28 4.61 -13.28
CA ILE A 9 1.11 3.47 -12.39
C ILE A 9 0.94 2.20 -13.21
N VAL A 10 1.69 1.16 -12.89
CA VAL A 10 1.42 -0.20 -13.37
C VAL A 10 0.59 -0.92 -12.31
N TYR A 11 -0.44 -1.63 -12.75
CA TYR A 11 -1.33 -2.36 -11.86
C TYR A 11 -1.50 -3.82 -12.25
N THR A 12 -1.55 -4.69 -11.24
CA THR A 12 -1.94 -6.08 -11.38
C THR A 12 -2.96 -6.50 -10.31
N ALA A 13 -3.99 -7.22 -10.74
CA ALA A 13 -4.94 -7.91 -9.85
C ALA A 13 -4.55 -9.38 -9.61
N MET A 14 -3.41 -9.84 -10.15
CA MET A 14 -2.92 -11.22 -10.01
C MET A 14 -3.99 -12.28 -10.32
N HIS A 15 -4.70 -12.13 -11.44
CA HIS A 15 -5.84 -12.96 -11.85
C HIS A 15 -7.05 -12.89 -10.90
N GLY A 16 -7.10 -11.87 -10.03
CA GLY A 16 -8.21 -11.63 -9.12
C GLY A 16 -9.27 -10.69 -9.68
N VAL A 17 -10.20 -10.29 -8.83
CA VAL A 17 -11.39 -9.51 -9.20
C VAL A 17 -11.19 -7.99 -9.15
N GLY A 18 -10.02 -7.50 -8.70
CA GLY A 18 -9.80 -6.09 -8.38
C GLY A 18 -9.76 -5.13 -9.57
N THR A 19 -9.47 -5.61 -10.80
CA THR A 19 -9.17 -4.74 -11.95
C THR A 19 -10.30 -3.77 -12.28
N GLU A 20 -11.52 -4.25 -12.45
CA GLU A 20 -12.65 -3.42 -12.87
C GLU A 20 -12.94 -2.33 -11.83
N THR A 21 -12.99 -2.71 -10.57
CA THR A 21 -13.26 -1.79 -9.45
C THR A 21 -12.16 -0.74 -9.35
N LEU A 22 -10.89 -1.13 -9.37
CA LEU A 22 -9.77 -0.21 -9.26
C LEU A 22 -9.74 0.80 -10.41
N VAL A 23 -9.87 0.35 -11.66
CA VAL A 23 -9.91 1.23 -12.85
C VAL A 23 -11.06 2.24 -12.74
N LYS A 24 -12.24 1.79 -12.29
CA LYS A 24 -13.39 2.67 -12.08
C LYS A 24 -13.12 3.71 -10.99
N VAL A 25 -12.53 3.31 -9.87
CA VAL A 25 -12.18 4.22 -8.77
C VAL A 25 -11.16 5.26 -9.24
N PHE A 26 -10.09 4.84 -9.92
CA PHE A 26 -9.08 5.76 -10.47
C PHE A 26 -9.69 6.78 -11.43
N LYS A 27 -10.51 6.32 -12.37
CA LYS A 27 -11.23 7.19 -13.31
C LYS A 27 -12.14 8.19 -12.59
N THR A 28 -12.90 7.72 -11.60
CA THR A 28 -13.85 8.57 -10.85
C THR A 28 -13.10 9.64 -10.02
N ALA A 29 -11.94 9.29 -9.47
CA ALA A 29 -11.08 10.19 -8.72
C ALA A 29 -10.23 11.13 -9.62
N GLY A 30 -10.33 11.01 -10.95
CA GLY A 30 -9.61 11.86 -11.89
C GLY A 30 -8.14 11.49 -12.09
N PHE A 31 -7.74 10.29 -11.69
CA PHE A 31 -6.40 9.77 -11.96
C PHE A 31 -6.30 9.25 -13.41
N PRO A 32 -5.07 9.25 -13.97
CA PRO A 32 -4.82 8.53 -15.21
C PRO A 32 -5.16 7.04 -15.04
N GLU A 33 -5.64 6.44 -16.13
CA GLU A 33 -5.87 5.01 -16.15
C GLU A 33 -4.54 4.27 -15.91
N PRO A 34 -4.51 3.29 -14.98
CA PRO A 34 -3.29 2.53 -14.74
C PRO A 34 -2.95 1.62 -15.91
N ILE A 35 -1.66 1.39 -16.13
CA ILE A 35 -1.13 0.45 -17.11
C ILE A 35 -1.33 -0.95 -16.56
N LEU A 36 -2.28 -1.70 -17.08
CA LEU A 36 -2.61 -3.04 -16.60
C LEU A 36 -1.57 -4.07 -17.04
N VAL A 37 -1.24 -5.02 -16.15
CA VAL A 37 -0.58 -6.27 -16.53
C VAL A 37 -1.63 -7.15 -17.19
N SER A 38 -1.68 -7.11 -18.52
CA SER A 38 -2.73 -7.74 -19.33
C SER A 38 -2.92 -9.22 -19.06
N GLU A 39 -1.82 -9.91 -18.77
CA GLU A 39 -1.77 -11.34 -18.47
C GLU A 39 -2.46 -11.70 -17.14
N GLN A 40 -2.59 -10.73 -16.23
CA GLN A 40 -3.13 -10.90 -14.88
C GLN A 40 -4.38 -10.04 -14.62
N ALA A 41 -4.89 -9.36 -15.64
CA ALA A 41 -5.96 -8.37 -15.46
C ALA A 41 -7.35 -8.97 -15.35
N GLN A 42 -7.56 -10.18 -15.85
CA GLN A 42 -8.85 -10.88 -15.80
C GLN A 42 -8.82 -11.97 -14.74
N PRO A 43 -9.93 -12.20 -14.02
CA PRO A 43 -10.04 -13.30 -13.10
C PRO A 43 -9.78 -14.65 -13.78
N ASP A 44 -8.88 -15.44 -13.17
CA ASP A 44 -8.57 -16.79 -13.61
C ASP A 44 -8.29 -17.69 -12.39
N PRO A 45 -9.14 -18.70 -12.13
CA PRO A 45 -9.01 -19.55 -10.94
C PRO A 45 -7.78 -20.46 -10.95
N ASP A 46 -7.13 -20.62 -12.10
CA ASP A 46 -5.91 -21.44 -12.23
C ASP A 46 -4.63 -20.63 -11.97
N PHE A 47 -4.71 -19.31 -11.86
CA PHE A 47 -3.57 -18.40 -11.58
C PHE A 47 -2.32 -18.70 -12.43
N PRO A 48 -2.43 -18.76 -13.77
CA PRO A 48 -1.41 -19.40 -14.63
C PRO A 48 -0.03 -18.74 -14.62
N THR A 49 0.09 -17.50 -14.13
CA THR A 49 1.37 -16.77 -14.12
C THR A 49 2.03 -16.72 -12.73
N VAL A 50 1.37 -17.23 -11.70
CA VAL A 50 1.90 -17.22 -10.33
C VAL A 50 1.68 -18.56 -9.65
N LYS A 51 2.67 -19.02 -8.88
CA LYS A 51 2.55 -20.30 -8.13
C LYS A 51 1.60 -20.17 -6.95
N PHE A 52 1.58 -19.01 -6.34
CA PHE A 52 0.70 -18.67 -5.25
C PHE A 52 0.28 -17.18 -5.40
N PRO A 53 -1.01 -16.85 -5.43
CA PRO A 53 -1.49 -15.50 -5.75
C PRO A 53 -1.43 -14.57 -4.54
N ASN A 54 -0.24 -14.35 -4.00
CA ASN A 54 0.04 -13.36 -2.98
C ASN A 54 1.16 -12.42 -3.50
N PRO A 55 0.95 -11.10 -3.52
CA PRO A 55 1.96 -10.14 -3.95
C PRO A 55 3.32 -10.27 -3.25
N GLU A 56 3.34 -10.75 -2.01
CA GLU A 56 4.58 -10.92 -1.22
C GLU A 56 5.39 -12.16 -1.60
N GLU A 57 4.82 -13.09 -2.38
CA GLU A 57 5.56 -14.29 -2.81
C GLU A 57 6.60 -13.94 -3.87
N PRO A 58 7.78 -14.57 -3.80
CA PRO A 58 8.84 -14.36 -4.80
C PRO A 58 8.35 -14.62 -6.23
N GLY A 59 8.56 -13.64 -7.11
CA GLY A 59 8.17 -13.70 -8.51
C GLY A 59 6.72 -13.31 -8.82
N ALA A 60 5.87 -13.15 -7.82
CA ALA A 60 4.46 -12.84 -8.01
C ALA A 60 4.22 -11.52 -8.78
N ILE A 61 5.04 -10.51 -8.52
CA ILE A 61 4.94 -9.19 -9.17
C ILE A 61 5.94 -8.98 -10.32
N ASP A 62 6.66 -10.00 -10.76
CA ASP A 62 7.72 -9.86 -11.78
C ASP A 62 7.22 -9.29 -13.10
N LEU A 63 6.02 -9.69 -13.54
CA LEU A 63 5.39 -9.13 -14.75
C LEU A 63 5.10 -7.64 -14.59
N ALA A 64 4.63 -7.23 -13.41
CA ALA A 64 4.37 -5.83 -13.12
C ALA A 64 5.67 -5.01 -13.07
N LEU A 65 6.72 -5.53 -12.44
CA LEU A 65 8.04 -4.89 -12.39
C LEU A 65 8.68 -4.78 -13.78
N LYS A 66 8.54 -5.82 -14.61
CA LYS A 66 9.00 -5.76 -16.00
C LYS A 66 8.26 -4.65 -16.76
N LYS A 67 6.94 -4.63 -16.66
CA LYS A 67 6.11 -3.63 -17.32
C LYS A 67 6.42 -2.22 -16.82
N ALA A 68 6.69 -2.06 -15.53
CA ALA A 68 7.07 -0.78 -14.96
C ALA A 68 8.39 -0.24 -15.54
N ARG A 69 9.37 -1.10 -15.75
CA ARG A 69 10.62 -0.74 -16.43
C ARG A 69 10.39 -0.37 -17.90
N ASP A 70 9.61 -1.17 -18.63
CA ASP A 70 9.36 -0.98 -20.05
C ASP A 70 8.62 0.35 -20.34
N PHE A 71 7.71 0.77 -19.46
CA PHE A 71 6.90 1.98 -19.61
C PHE A 71 7.42 3.20 -18.84
N GLY A 72 8.50 3.06 -18.08
CA GLY A 72 9.03 4.13 -17.22
C GLY A 72 7.96 4.57 -16.21
N ALA A 73 7.39 3.61 -15.47
CA ALA A 73 6.39 3.89 -14.46
C ALA A 73 7.02 4.51 -13.21
N ASP A 74 6.20 5.19 -12.42
CA ASP A 74 6.58 5.79 -11.14
C ASP A 74 6.29 4.85 -9.96
N LEU A 75 5.26 4.00 -10.12
CA LEU A 75 4.71 3.16 -9.06
C LEU A 75 4.14 1.87 -9.66
N VAL A 76 4.31 0.78 -8.94
CA VAL A 76 3.56 -0.47 -9.15
C VAL A 76 2.61 -0.66 -8.00
N ILE A 77 1.36 -1.02 -8.29
CA ILE A 77 0.36 -1.44 -7.31
C ILE A 77 -0.11 -2.84 -7.66
N ALA A 78 -0.22 -3.70 -6.66
CA ALA A 78 -0.75 -5.04 -6.79
C ALA A 78 -1.80 -5.31 -5.71
N ASN A 79 -2.94 -5.85 -6.11
CA ASN A 79 -3.88 -6.45 -5.17
C ASN A 79 -3.78 -7.97 -5.23
N ASP A 80 -4.12 -8.63 -4.15
CA ASP A 80 -4.37 -10.06 -4.12
C ASP A 80 -5.74 -10.40 -4.77
N PRO A 81 -6.10 -11.68 -4.93
CA PRO A 81 -7.24 -12.05 -5.78
C PRO A 81 -8.61 -11.48 -5.40
N ASP A 82 -8.88 -11.28 -4.11
CA ASP A 82 -10.12 -10.66 -3.62
C ASP A 82 -10.01 -9.14 -3.39
N ALA A 83 -8.82 -8.59 -3.67
CA ALA A 83 -8.50 -7.16 -3.62
C ALA A 83 -8.67 -6.49 -2.24
N ASP A 84 -8.65 -7.27 -1.15
CA ASP A 84 -8.70 -6.72 0.19
C ASP A 84 -7.32 -6.27 0.70
N ARG A 85 -6.22 -6.70 0.03
CA ARG A 85 -4.83 -6.30 0.32
C ARG A 85 -4.24 -5.45 -0.80
N CYS A 86 -3.22 -4.65 -0.44
CA CYS A 86 -2.53 -3.77 -1.37
C CYS A 86 -1.02 -3.87 -1.15
N ALA A 87 -0.29 -4.27 -2.19
CA ALA A 87 1.15 -4.18 -2.24
C ALA A 87 1.62 -3.09 -3.21
N ALA A 88 2.79 -2.57 -2.98
CA ALA A 88 3.39 -1.57 -3.86
C ALA A 88 4.87 -1.83 -4.11
N ALA A 89 5.34 -1.48 -5.32
CA ALA A 89 6.76 -1.41 -5.60
C ALA A 89 7.14 -0.04 -6.15
N ILE A 90 8.33 0.40 -5.78
CA ILE A 90 8.89 1.71 -6.11
C ILE A 90 10.23 1.55 -6.81
N ASN A 91 10.60 2.54 -7.62
CA ASN A 91 11.96 2.64 -8.15
C ASN A 91 12.81 3.42 -7.13
N ASP A 92 13.39 2.67 -6.20
CA ASP A 92 14.24 3.22 -5.15
C ASP A 92 15.58 3.68 -5.76
N PRO A 93 16.04 4.93 -5.50
CA PRO A 93 17.26 5.46 -6.09
C PRO A 93 18.53 4.70 -5.69
N LYS A 94 18.51 3.95 -4.58
CA LYS A 94 19.67 3.21 -4.07
C LYS A 94 19.78 1.79 -4.66
N VAL A 95 18.62 1.13 -4.89
CA VAL A 95 18.60 -0.31 -5.26
C VAL A 95 17.76 -0.61 -6.51
N GLY A 96 17.11 0.38 -7.12
CA GLY A 96 16.21 0.19 -8.25
C GLY A 96 14.82 -0.30 -7.83
N TRP A 97 14.12 -0.97 -8.74
CA TRP A 97 12.77 -1.47 -8.45
C TRP A 97 12.76 -2.50 -7.31
N ARG A 98 12.04 -2.19 -6.26
CA ARG A 98 11.80 -3.08 -5.13
C ARG A 98 10.36 -2.98 -4.63
N MET A 99 9.85 -4.08 -4.10
CA MET A 99 8.60 -4.05 -3.35
C MET A 99 8.82 -3.37 -1.99
N LEU A 100 7.84 -2.55 -1.58
CA LEU A 100 7.74 -2.08 -0.21
C LEU A 100 7.26 -3.24 0.68
N ARG A 101 7.86 -3.37 1.86
CA ARG A 101 7.31 -4.26 2.88
C ARG A 101 5.96 -3.73 3.33
N GLY A 102 5.08 -4.60 3.82
CA GLY A 102 3.77 -4.17 4.30
C GLY A 102 3.86 -3.10 5.40
N ASP A 103 4.85 -3.22 6.28
CA ASP A 103 5.14 -2.20 7.29
C ASP A 103 5.64 -0.87 6.70
N GLU A 104 6.49 -0.90 5.66
CA GLU A 104 6.94 0.34 5.00
C GLU A 104 5.77 1.09 4.37
N LEU A 105 4.86 0.36 3.72
CA LEU A 105 3.66 0.94 3.14
C LEU A 105 2.70 1.44 4.24
N GLY A 106 2.50 0.65 5.31
CA GLY A 106 1.69 1.06 6.46
C GLY A 106 2.20 2.34 7.12
N VAL A 107 3.51 2.46 7.25
CA VAL A 107 4.17 3.66 7.80
C VAL A 107 4.01 4.87 6.86
N ILE A 108 4.16 4.70 5.55
CA ILE A 108 3.94 5.76 4.54
C ILE A 108 2.50 6.29 4.63
N LEU A 109 1.51 5.38 4.61
CA LEU A 109 0.10 5.74 4.69
C LEU A 109 -0.23 6.41 6.03
N GLY A 110 0.23 5.81 7.14
CA GLY A 110 0.00 6.32 8.49
C GLY A 110 0.62 7.71 8.71
N GLU A 111 1.84 7.94 8.28
CA GLU A 111 2.48 9.26 8.35
C GLU A 111 1.70 10.31 7.53
N TRP A 112 1.27 9.94 6.31
CA TRP A 112 0.54 10.88 5.46
C TRP A 112 -0.83 11.24 6.05
N ILE A 113 -1.56 10.27 6.57
CA ILE A 113 -2.84 10.50 7.25
C ILE A 113 -2.63 11.35 8.52
N ALA A 114 -1.59 11.04 9.31
CA ALA A 114 -1.30 11.76 10.55
C ALA A 114 -1.03 13.26 10.34
N ARG A 115 -0.47 13.67 9.19
CA ARG A 115 -0.25 15.08 8.84
C ARG A 115 -1.54 15.91 8.80
N SER A 116 -2.66 15.27 8.47
CA SER A 116 -3.99 15.92 8.50
C SER A 116 -4.58 16.02 9.91
N LYS A 117 -3.93 15.42 10.93
CA LYS A 117 -4.41 15.33 12.31
C LYS A 117 -5.86 14.84 12.38
N PRO A 118 -6.16 13.65 11.88
CA PRO A 118 -7.50 13.11 11.88
C PRO A 118 -7.99 12.93 13.32
N ARG A 119 -9.30 12.97 13.50
CA ARG A 119 -9.92 12.50 14.74
C ARG A 119 -9.93 10.98 14.70
N GLY A 120 -9.81 10.38 15.89
CA GLY A 120 -9.88 8.92 16.05
C GLY A 120 -8.55 8.29 16.40
N THR A 121 -8.53 6.97 16.34
CA THR A 121 -7.44 6.12 16.81
C THR A 121 -6.67 5.52 15.64
N PHE A 122 -5.36 5.44 15.74
CA PHE A 122 -4.53 4.61 14.87
C PHE A 122 -4.34 3.23 15.50
N GLY A 123 -4.27 2.19 14.66
CA GLY A 123 -4.05 0.83 15.14
C GLY A 123 -3.18 -0.02 14.23
N ASN A 124 -2.44 -0.96 14.83
CA ASN A 124 -1.80 -2.02 14.06
C ASN A 124 -1.75 -3.34 14.83
N SER A 125 -1.41 -4.42 14.13
CA SER A 125 -1.21 -5.71 14.76
C SER A 125 0.06 -5.73 15.63
N ILE A 126 0.07 -6.55 16.66
CA ILE A 126 1.21 -6.74 17.59
C ILE A 126 2.51 -7.17 16.88
N VAL A 127 2.42 -7.74 15.67
CA VAL A 127 3.55 -8.19 14.87
C VAL A 127 4.00 -7.15 13.83
N SER A 128 3.23 -6.08 13.66
CA SER A 128 3.58 -4.96 12.77
C SER A 128 4.61 -4.02 13.41
N SER A 129 5.18 -3.13 12.60
CA SER A 129 6.21 -2.20 13.04
C SER A 129 5.72 -1.26 14.16
N SER A 130 6.56 -1.05 15.17
CA SER A 130 6.33 -0.06 16.22
C SER A 130 6.41 1.41 15.75
N ALA A 131 6.73 1.66 14.46
CA ALA A 131 6.82 3.00 13.90
C ALA A 131 5.49 3.76 13.98
N LEU A 132 4.34 3.09 13.73
CA LEU A 132 3.04 3.75 13.78
C LEU A 132 2.73 4.33 15.16
N ARG A 133 3.12 3.66 16.23
CA ARG A 133 3.02 4.18 17.60
C ARG A 133 3.80 5.48 17.78
N LYS A 134 5.01 5.58 17.18
CA LYS A 134 5.84 6.79 17.25
C LYS A 134 5.24 7.94 16.43
N ILE A 135 4.72 7.63 15.26
CA ILE A 135 4.00 8.58 14.42
C ILE A 135 2.79 9.13 15.18
N SER A 136 1.93 8.25 15.72
CA SER A 136 0.75 8.64 16.49
C SER A 136 1.10 9.56 17.66
N ALA A 137 2.11 9.20 18.44
CA ALA A 137 2.59 10.00 19.56
C ALA A 137 3.10 11.39 19.12
N HIS A 138 3.80 11.48 17.98
CA HIS A 138 4.29 12.74 17.44
C HIS A 138 3.16 13.71 17.05
N TYR A 139 2.09 13.18 16.47
CA TYR A 139 0.95 13.98 16.03
C TYR A 139 -0.16 14.12 17.09
N GLY A 140 -0.02 13.48 18.26
CA GLY A 140 -1.01 13.50 19.34
C GLY A 140 -2.28 12.72 18.99
N ILE A 141 -2.14 11.63 18.25
CA ILE A 141 -3.22 10.72 17.83
C ILE A 141 -3.22 9.52 18.78
N ASP A 142 -4.40 9.08 19.21
CA ASP A 142 -4.54 7.87 20.03
C ASP A 142 -4.07 6.64 19.25
N PHE A 143 -3.50 5.66 19.95
CA PHE A 143 -2.93 4.46 19.34
C PHE A 143 -3.31 3.20 20.10
N GLN A 144 -3.70 2.17 19.38
CA GLN A 144 -3.93 0.84 19.93
C GLN A 144 -3.17 -0.24 19.15
N GLU A 145 -2.58 -1.18 19.90
CA GLU A 145 -1.97 -2.37 19.35
C GLU A 145 -2.87 -3.56 19.65
N VAL A 146 -3.18 -4.37 18.64
CA VAL A 146 -4.13 -5.47 18.74
C VAL A 146 -3.50 -6.79 18.29
N LEU A 147 -4.18 -7.91 18.57
CA LEU A 147 -3.76 -9.22 18.06
C LEU A 147 -3.86 -9.27 16.53
N THR A 148 -3.11 -10.17 15.91
CA THR A 148 -3.17 -10.43 14.47
C THR A 148 -4.57 -10.86 14.04
N GLY A 149 -5.00 -10.34 12.93
CA GLY A 149 -6.32 -10.55 12.33
C GLY A 149 -7.13 -9.26 12.32
N PHE A 150 -7.47 -8.78 11.12
CA PHE A 150 -8.11 -7.48 10.90
C PHE A 150 -9.41 -7.27 11.68
N LYS A 151 -10.09 -8.37 12.03
CA LYS A 151 -11.25 -8.37 12.94
C LYS A 151 -10.99 -7.68 14.29
N TRP A 152 -9.74 -7.61 14.73
CA TRP A 152 -9.38 -6.91 15.97
C TRP A 152 -9.18 -5.42 15.73
N LEU A 153 -8.58 -5.03 14.60
CA LEU A 153 -8.49 -3.63 14.16
C LEU A 153 -9.89 -3.03 13.95
N ALA A 154 -10.77 -3.77 13.28
CA ALA A 154 -12.15 -3.34 13.03
C ALA A 154 -13.00 -3.13 14.31
N LYS A 155 -12.51 -3.55 15.48
CA LYS A 155 -13.16 -3.30 16.77
C LYS A 155 -12.63 -2.07 17.50
N ILE A 156 -11.60 -1.43 16.98
CA ILE A 156 -11.11 -0.17 17.54
C ILE A 156 -12.19 0.90 17.28
N GLU A 157 -12.63 1.53 18.35
CA GLU A 157 -13.59 2.63 18.28
C GLU A 157 -12.95 3.83 17.58
N ASP A 158 -13.67 4.45 16.65
CA ASP A 158 -13.20 5.58 15.85
C ASP A 158 -11.84 5.31 15.16
N LEU A 159 -11.67 4.14 14.55
CA LEU A 159 -10.45 3.81 13.82
C LEU A 159 -10.25 4.79 12.64
N ALA A 160 -9.25 5.65 12.73
CA ALA A 160 -8.92 6.60 11.67
C ALA A 160 -7.93 6.02 10.65
N PHE A 161 -7.08 5.08 11.07
CA PHE A 161 -6.17 4.32 10.24
C PHE A 161 -5.75 3.04 10.95
N GLY A 162 -5.72 1.94 10.21
CA GLY A 162 -5.22 0.69 10.74
C GLY A 162 -4.51 -0.15 9.69
N TYR A 163 -3.51 -0.95 10.12
CA TYR A 163 -2.87 -1.87 9.20
C TYR A 163 -2.30 -3.13 9.87
N GLU A 164 -2.11 -4.15 9.05
CA GLU A 164 -1.32 -5.35 9.33
C GLU A 164 -0.15 -5.43 8.35
N GLU A 165 1.01 -5.90 8.82
CA GLU A 165 2.22 -6.07 8.02
C GLU A 165 2.03 -6.96 6.79
N ALA A 166 1.06 -7.87 6.83
CA ALA A 166 0.63 -8.71 5.71
C ALA A 166 -0.17 -7.95 4.64
N ILE A 167 0.26 -6.70 4.35
CA ILE A 167 -0.26 -5.81 3.31
C ILE A 167 -1.77 -5.47 3.39
N GLY A 168 -2.34 -5.55 4.59
CA GLY A 168 -3.74 -5.18 4.87
C GLY A 168 -3.85 -3.78 5.49
N TYR A 169 -4.65 -2.89 4.88
CA TYR A 169 -4.80 -1.49 5.31
C TYR A 169 -6.26 -1.08 5.34
N SER A 170 -6.64 -0.31 6.36
CA SER A 170 -7.89 0.44 6.42
C SER A 170 -7.56 1.93 6.47
N VAL A 171 -7.86 2.64 5.39
CA VAL A 171 -7.64 4.10 5.25
C VAL A 171 -8.94 4.89 5.36
N ASP A 172 -10.09 4.23 5.36
CA ASP A 172 -11.44 4.78 5.46
C ASP A 172 -12.38 3.75 6.11
N SER A 173 -12.25 3.60 7.43
CA SER A 173 -13.03 2.63 8.20
C SER A 173 -14.52 2.96 8.28
N GLU A 174 -14.91 4.21 8.02
CA GLU A 174 -16.34 4.60 7.97
C GLU A 174 -17.03 3.99 6.75
N THR A 175 -16.32 3.87 5.63
CA THR A 175 -16.83 3.26 4.40
C THR A 175 -16.68 1.75 4.40
N VAL A 176 -15.50 1.24 4.78
CA VAL A 176 -15.20 -0.21 4.85
C VAL A 176 -14.57 -0.52 6.19
N ASN A 177 -15.33 -1.17 7.09
CA ASN A 177 -14.83 -1.57 8.41
C ASN A 177 -14.04 -2.90 8.34
N ASP A 178 -13.13 -2.98 7.42
CA ASP A 178 -12.14 -4.04 7.21
C ASP A 178 -10.96 -3.47 6.43
N LYS A 179 -9.97 -4.30 6.08
CA LYS A 179 -8.94 -3.95 5.12
C LYS A 179 -9.56 -3.80 3.73
N ASP A 180 -9.11 -2.79 3.00
CA ASP A 180 -9.56 -2.54 1.63
C ASP A 180 -8.36 -2.14 0.75
N GLY A 181 -7.96 -3.06 -0.12
CA GLY A 181 -6.82 -2.86 -1.01
C GLY A 181 -7.09 -1.82 -2.10
N VAL A 182 -8.35 -1.57 -2.46
CA VAL A 182 -8.70 -0.58 -3.49
C VAL A 182 -8.60 0.84 -2.93
N SER A 183 -9.14 1.11 -1.74
CA SER A 183 -9.00 2.42 -1.10
C SER A 183 -7.54 2.71 -0.71
N ALA A 184 -6.80 1.71 -0.23
CA ALA A 184 -5.36 1.84 0.03
C ALA A 184 -4.58 2.18 -1.25
N ALA A 185 -4.92 1.56 -2.39
CA ALA A 185 -4.28 1.80 -3.68
C ALA A 185 -4.48 3.24 -4.17
N ILE A 186 -5.73 3.75 -4.15
CA ILE A 186 -6.01 5.11 -4.60
C ILE A 186 -5.40 6.15 -3.66
N PHE A 187 -5.41 5.89 -2.34
CA PHE A 187 -4.79 6.77 -1.38
C PHE A 187 -3.26 6.82 -1.57
N LEU A 188 -2.60 5.67 -1.79
CA LEU A 188 -1.17 5.62 -2.12
C LEU A 188 -0.85 6.38 -3.42
N ALA A 189 -1.69 6.24 -4.45
CA ALA A 189 -1.54 6.99 -5.69
C ALA A 189 -1.63 8.51 -5.46
N GLN A 190 -2.53 8.96 -4.56
CA GLN A 190 -2.62 10.36 -4.16
C GLN A 190 -1.33 10.83 -3.47
N VAL A 191 -0.83 10.06 -2.50
CA VAL A 191 0.45 10.35 -1.81
C VAL A 191 1.60 10.47 -2.82
N ALA A 192 1.74 9.50 -3.70
CA ALA A 192 2.79 9.49 -4.72
C ALA A 192 2.69 10.69 -5.68
N MET A 193 1.47 11.09 -6.05
CA MET A 193 1.23 12.23 -6.93
C MET A 193 1.58 13.55 -6.23
N ASP A 194 1.21 13.71 -4.97
CA ASP A 194 1.51 14.91 -4.19
C ASP A 194 3.02 15.05 -3.99
N LEU A 195 3.71 13.99 -3.61
CA LEU A 195 5.16 13.96 -3.51
C LEU A 195 5.84 14.30 -4.85
N LYS A 196 5.36 13.71 -5.95
CA LYS A 196 5.92 13.97 -7.29
C LYS A 196 5.76 15.43 -7.70
N ARG A 197 4.69 16.12 -7.32
CA ARG A 197 4.53 17.56 -7.56
C ARG A 197 5.61 18.39 -6.88
N ASP A 198 6.06 17.93 -5.70
CA ASP A 198 7.11 18.59 -4.93
C ASP A 198 8.52 18.11 -5.30
N GLY A 199 8.65 17.26 -6.34
CA GLY A 199 9.91 16.67 -6.77
C GLY A 199 10.45 15.58 -5.85
N LEU A 200 9.57 15.01 -5.01
CA LEU A 200 9.88 13.97 -4.04
C LEU A 200 9.32 12.61 -4.50
N THR A 201 9.74 11.56 -3.81
CA THR A 201 9.33 10.17 -4.02
C THR A 201 8.83 9.53 -2.72
N LEU A 202 8.20 8.37 -2.82
CA LEU A 202 7.86 7.56 -1.64
C LEU A 202 9.10 7.14 -0.84
N SER A 203 10.27 6.92 -1.50
CA SER A 203 11.53 6.70 -0.79
C SER A 203 11.95 7.90 0.05
N ASN A 204 11.80 9.13 -0.47
CA ASN A 204 12.11 10.33 0.30
C ASN A 204 11.19 10.48 1.53
N LEU A 205 9.90 10.18 1.37
CA LEU A 205 8.97 10.19 2.50
C LEU A 205 9.36 9.16 3.56
N LEU A 206 9.74 7.95 3.14
CA LEU A 206 10.17 6.90 4.07
C LEU A 206 11.48 7.29 4.79
N ASP A 207 12.46 7.85 4.08
CA ASP A 207 13.69 8.37 4.69
C ASP A 207 13.36 9.48 5.72
N GLU A 208 12.45 10.42 5.40
CA GLU A 208 11.98 11.47 6.32
C GLU A 208 11.32 10.89 7.59
N VAL A 209 10.51 9.84 7.44
CA VAL A 209 9.87 9.15 8.57
C VAL A 209 10.93 8.53 9.47
N TRP A 210 11.93 7.85 8.90
CA TRP A 210 13.02 7.25 9.66
C TRP A 210 13.90 8.28 10.37
N GLU A 211 14.15 9.42 9.75
CA GLU A 211 14.88 10.53 10.37
C GLU A 211 14.11 11.12 11.57
N ARG A 212 12.77 11.26 11.43
CA ARG A 212 11.94 11.88 12.47
C ARG A 212 11.62 10.96 13.64
N HIS A 213 11.33 9.69 13.36
CA HIS A 213 10.79 8.76 14.36
C HIS A 213 11.76 7.67 14.80
N GLY A 214 12.91 7.55 14.13
CA GLY A 214 13.85 6.45 14.26
C GLY A 214 13.56 5.32 13.27
N PHE A 215 14.56 4.49 13.01
CA PHE A 215 14.42 3.34 12.14
C PHE A 215 13.73 2.17 12.87
N HIS A 216 12.62 1.70 12.35
CA HIS A 216 11.81 0.59 12.86
C HIS A 216 11.66 -0.49 11.79
N GLY A 217 12.79 -1.09 11.40
CA GLY A 217 12.81 -2.17 10.40
C GLY A 217 12.20 -3.45 10.94
N THR A 218 11.42 -4.11 10.10
CA THR A 218 10.84 -5.44 10.33
C THR A 218 11.25 -6.38 9.22
N GLU A 219 11.26 -7.68 9.51
CA GLU A 219 11.52 -8.71 8.53
C GLU A 219 10.68 -9.95 8.84
N GLN A 220 10.12 -10.55 7.79
CA GLN A 220 9.38 -11.80 7.91
C GLN A 220 10.32 -12.98 7.62
N ILE A 221 10.35 -13.95 8.53
CA ILE A 221 11.06 -15.22 8.35
C ILE A 221 10.01 -16.33 8.24
N SER A 222 9.93 -16.98 7.08
CA SER A 222 9.05 -18.13 6.86
C SER A 222 9.86 -19.42 6.84
N ILE A 223 9.53 -20.35 7.74
CA ILE A 223 10.12 -21.68 7.79
C ILE A 223 9.05 -22.68 7.35
N ARG A 224 9.26 -23.31 6.19
CA ARG A 224 8.40 -24.42 5.73
C ARG A 224 9.04 -25.73 6.21
N VAL A 225 8.30 -26.48 7.00
CA VAL A 225 8.66 -27.82 7.50
C VAL A 225 7.88 -28.90 6.78
#